data_04af6b41d8f941ddbcac56756a14284a
#
_entry.id   04af6b41d8f941ddbcac56756a14284a
#
_cell.length_a   1.000
_cell.length_b   1.000
_cell.length_c   1.000
_cell.angle_alpha   90.00
_cell.angle_beta   90.00
_cell.angle_gamma   90.00
#
_symmetry.space_group_name_H-M   'P 1'
#
loop_
_entity.id
_entity.type
_entity.pdbx_description
1 polymer ?
#
loop_
_entity_poly.entity_id
_entity_poly.type
_entity_poly.pdbx_seq_one_letter_code
_entity_poly.pdbx_strand_id
1 'polypeptide(L)'
;MPAGCGYVEAASLDLELILASINSRSKKAFLAKTLDKLSSEDLKLLHIYFSCDMSLKKTCEETFLHKNTVQYRLNQIYKKCGCNPREFRDAVRLYLALKM
;
A
#
# COMPACT_ATOMS: atom_id res chain seq x y z
N MET A 1 11.30 -18.10 -14.71
CA MET A 1 12.40 -17.23 -14.45
C MET A 1 12.78 -17.22 -12.99
N PRO A 2 13.69 -18.09 -12.58
CA PRO A 2 14.15 -18.05 -11.20
C PRO A 2 14.76 -16.69 -10.89
N ALA A 3 15.31 -16.08 -11.90
CA ALA A 3 15.75 -14.71 -11.80
C ALA A 3 14.60 -13.78 -11.37
N GLY A 4 13.37 -14.28 -11.34
CA GLY A 4 12.23 -13.50 -10.92
C GLY A 4 12.37 -12.95 -9.51
N CYS A 5 12.90 -13.75 -8.58
CA CYS A 5 13.08 -13.31 -7.20
C CYS A 5 14.11 -12.20 -7.12
N GLY A 6 15.29 -12.40 -7.72
CA GLY A 6 16.32 -11.39 -7.74
C GLY A 6 15.90 -10.14 -8.48
N TYR A 7 15.14 -10.32 -9.56
CA TYR A 7 14.63 -9.19 -10.32
C TYR A 7 13.65 -8.35 -9.50
N VAL A 8 12.77 -9.00 -8.75
CA VAL A 8 11.80 -8.32 -7.90
C VAL A 8 12.52 -7.53 -6.80
N GLU A 9 13.56 -8.11 -6.20
CA GLU A 9 14.36 -7.43 -5.19
C GLU A 9 15.06 -6.20 -5.78
N ALA A 10 15.64 -6.33 -6.97
CA ALA A 10 16.29 -5.22 -7.65
C ALA A 10 15.30 -4.09 -7.94
N ALA A 11 14.11 -4.42 -8.41
CA ALA A 11 13.09 -3.44 -8.69
C ALA A 11 12.65 -2.71 -7.41
N SER A 12 12.51 -3.45 -6.31
CA SER A 12 12.16 -2.86 -5.02
C SER A 12 13.24 -1.91 -4.53
N LEU A 13 14.51 -2.28 -4.69
CA LEU A 13 15.63 -1.46 -4.30
C LEU A 13 15.71 -0.18 -5.14
N ASP A 14 15.48 -0.29 -6.44
CA ASP A 14 15.46 0.88 -7.32
C ASP A 14 14.36 1.85 -6.91
N LEU A 15 13.18 1.35 -6.58
CA LEU A 15 12.08 2.17 -6.12
C LEU A 15 12.44 2.90 -4.84
N GLU A 16 13.06 2.22 -3.90
CA GLU A 16 13.49 2.84 -2.65
C GLU A 16 14.54 3.94 -2.87
N LEU A 17 15.45 3.75 -3.82
CA LEU A 17 16.43 4.77 -4.17
C LEU A 17 15.76 6.01 -4.76
N ILE A 18 14.78 5.82 -5.62
CA ILE A 18 14.02 6.93 -6.19
C ILE A 18 13.30 7.71 -5.08
N LEU A 19 12.63 6.97 -4.19
CA LEU A 19 11.90 7.59 -3.09
C LEU A 19 12.83 8.34 -2.15
N ALA A 20 14.02 7.81 -1.90
CA ALA A 20 14.99 8.45 -1.03
C ALA A 20 15.50 9.78 -1.60
N SER A 21 15.43 9.95 -2.93
CA SER A 21 15.89 11.18 -3.58
C SER A 21 14.85 12.31 -3.53
N ILE A 22 13.62 12.03 -3.13
CA ILE A 22 12.56 13.04 -3.02
C ILE A 22 12.81 13.90 -1.80
N ASN A 23 12.66 15.21 -1.93
CA ASN A 23 12.92 16.11 -0.81
C ASN A 23 11.85 15.96 0.29
N SER A 24 12.22 16.37 1.51
CA SER A 24 11.35 16.19 2.69
C SER A 24 10.02 16.92 2.58
N ARG A 25 10.01 18.09 1.96
CA ARG A 25 8.77 18.86 1.80
C ARG A 25 7.78 18.13 0.92
N SER A 26 8.24 17.59 -0.20
CA SER A 26 7.38 16.84 -1.11
C SER A 26 6.87 15.58 -0.46
N LYS A 27 7.71 14.87 0.29
CA LYS A 27 7.30 13.69 1.04
C LYS A 27 6.21 14.01 2.04
N LYS A 28 6.40 15.06 2.84
CA LYS A 28 5.41 15.45 3.85
C LYS A 28 4.08 15.81 3.22
N ALA A 29 4.11 16.59 2.12
CA ALA A 29 2.89 16.98 1.43
C ALA A 29 2.14 15.76 0.90
N PHE A 30 2.86 14.81 0.32
CA PHE A 30 2.27 13.59 -0.23
C PHE A 30 1.68 12.71 0.88
N LEU A 31 2.43 12.51 1.98
CA LEU A 31 1.95 11.71 3.11
C LEU A 31 0.74 12.34 3.77
N ALA A 32 0.70 13.67 3.87
CA ALA A 32 -0.45 14.37 4.44
C ALA A 32 -1.71 14.11 3.62
N LYS A 33 -1.59 14.00 2.30
CA LYS A 33 -2.73 13.71 1.44
C LYS A 33 -3.15 12.26 1.43
N THR A 34 -2.25 11.33 1.79
CA THR A 34 -2.50 9.91 1.62
C THR A 34 -2.67 9.17 2.93
N LEU A 35 -1.72 9.26 3.86
CA LEU A 35 -1.68 8.38 5.03
C LEU A 35 -2.06 9.02 6.36
N ASP A 36 -2.03 10.35 6.47
CA ASP A 36 -2.22 11.01 7.77
C ASP A 36 -3.57 10.72 8.42
N LYS A 37 -4.58 10.40 7.65
CA LYS A 37 -5.91 10.11 8.17
C LYS A 37 -6.15 8.64 8.48
N LEU A 38 -5.15 7.80 8.21
CA LEU A 38 -5.27 6.36 8.41
C LEU A 38 -4.70 5.95 9.76
N SER A 39 -5.34 4.98 10.40
CA SER A 39 -4.87 4.41 11.66
C SER A 39 -3.74 3.42 11.41
N SER A 40 -3.05 3.00 12.48
CA SER A 40 -2.01 2.00 12.35
C SER A 40 -2.57 0.67 11.84
N GLU A 41 -3.80 0.35 12.20
CA GLU A 41 -4.45 -0.87 11.71
C GLU A 41 -4.77 -0.77 10.21
N ASP A 42 -5.18 0.42 9.76
CA ASP A 42 -5.40 0.66 8.33
C ASP A 42 -4.10 0.46 7.56
N LEU A 43 -2.99 0.99 8.08
CA LEU A 43 -1.69 0.85 7.44
C LEU A 43 -1.24 -0.60 7.39
N LYS A 44 -1.46 -1.36 8.46
CA LYS A 44 -1.15 -2.80 8.48
C LYS A 44 -1.94 -3.54 7.40
N LEU A 45 -3.22 -3.25 7.29
CA LEU A 45 -4.07 -3.90 6.29
C LEU A 45 -3.56 -3.60 4.88
N LEU A 46 -3.21 -2.35 4.61
CA LEU A 46 -2.68 -1.96 3.31
C LEU A 46 -1.37 -2.69 3.00
N HIS A 47 -0.46 -2.78 3.98
CA HIS A 47 0.79 -3.51 3.80
C HIS A 47 0.52 -4.97 3.41
N ILE A 48 -0.39 -5.63 4.11
CA ILE A 48 -0.73 -7.01 3.83
C ILE A 48 -1.40 -7.13 2.46
N TYR A 49 -2.34 -6.25 2.17
CA TYR A 49 -3.08 -6.26 0.92
C TYR A 49 -2.16 -6.12 -0.29
N PHE A 50 -1.21 -5.19 -0.23
CA PHE A 50 -0.25 -4.99 -1.32
C PHE A 50 0.78 -6.11 -1.38
N SER A 51 1.18 -6.67 -0.23
CA SER A 51 2.07 -7.84 -0.19
C SER A 51 1.42 -9.07 -0.83
N CYS A 52 0.10 -9.12 -0.81
CA CYS A 52 -0.68 -10.19 -1.44
C CYS A 52 -1.06 -9.84 -2.88
N ASP A 53 -0.39 -8.87 -3.49
CA ASP A 53 -0.66 -8.41 -4.86
C ASP A 53 -2.11 -7.99 -5.07
N MET A 54 -2.69 -7.37 -4.06
CA MET A 54 -4.08 -6.90 -4.08
C MET A 54 -5.10 -8.04 -4.22
N SER A 55 -4.71 -9.25 -3.81
CA SER A 55 -5.61 -10.40 -3.80
C SER A 55 -6.45 -10.40 -2.54
N LEU A 56 -7.76 -10.29 -2.69
CA LEU A 56 -8.67 -10.32 -1.57
C LEU A 56 -8.59 -11.67 -0.84
N LYS A 57 -8.55 -12.75 -1.60
CA LYS A 57 -8.47 -14.11 -1.05
C LYS A 57 -7.22 -14.28 -0.18
N LYS A 58 -6.05 -13.93 -0.72
CA LYS A 58 -4.79 -14.05 0.02
C LYS A 58 -4.77 -13.14 1.24
N THR A 59 -5.32 -11.95 1.13
CA THR A 59 -5.40 -11.01 2.24
C THR A 59 -6.25 -11.59 3.37
N CYS A 60 -7.37 -12.21 3.04
CA CYS A 60 -8.21 -12.87 4.04
C CYS A 60 -7.46 -14.00 4.72
N GLU A 61 -6.69 -14.78 3.97
CA GLU A 61 -5.89 -15.88 4.53
C GLU A 61 -4.83 -15.35 5.49
N GLU A 62 -4.17 -14.27 5.13
CA GLU A 62 -3.11 -13.70 5.97
C GLU A 62 -3.63 -12.99 7.21
N THR A 63 -4.79 -12.34 7.12
CA THR A 63 -5.34 -11.56 8.23
C THR A 63 -6.30 -12.37 9.10
N PHE A 64 -6.72 -13.56 8.64
CA PHE A 64 -7.76 -14.36 9.28
C PHE A 64 -9.09 -13.62 9.41
N LEU A 65 -9.33 -12.64 8.52
CA LEU A 65 -10.56 -11.89 8.48
C LEU A 65 -11.46 -12.40 7.37
N HIS A 66 -12.77 -12.28 7.59
CA HIS A 66 -13.74 -12.62 6.57
C HIS A 66 -13.64 -11.61 5.41
N LYS A 67 -13.95 -12.08 4.20
CA LYS A 67 -13.94 -11.29 2.99
C LYS A 67 -14.71 -9.97 3.15
N ASN A 68 -15.91 -10.03 3.71
CA ASN A 68 -16.73 -8.83 3.89
C ASN A 68 -16.07 -7.82 4.84
N THR A 69 -15.38 -8.31 5.86
CA THR A 69 -14.66 -7.46 6.80
C THR A 69 -13.51 -6.72 6.11
N VAL A 70 -12.75 -7.47 5.29
CA VAL A 70 -11.64 -6.85 4.55
C VAL A 70 -12.17 -5.79 3.59
N GLN A 71 -13.22 -6.12 2.84
CA GLN A 71 -13.84 -5.18 1.91
C GLN A 71 -14.35 -3.93 2.62
N TYR A 72 -15.01 -4.10 3.76
CA TYR A 72 -15.50 -2.99 4.54
C TYR A 72 -14.35 -2.08 4.97
N ARG A 73 -13.27 -2.67 5.47
CA ARG A 73 -12.12 -1.90 5.95
C ARG A 73 -11.41 -1.17 4.81
N LEU A 74 -11.31 -1.80 3.63
CA LEU A 74 -10.75 -1.12 2.45
C LEU A 74 -11.62 0.06 2.03
N ASN A 75 -12.95 -0.09 2.10
CA ASN A 75 -13.85 1.01 1.82
C ASN A 75 -13.70 2.16 2.83
N GLN A 76 -13.48 1.83 4.10
CA GLN A 76 -13.26 2.85 5.12
C GLN A 76 -11.96 3.62 4.86
N ILE A 77 -10.92 2.93 4.44
CA ILE A 77 -9.67 3.58 4.05
C ILE A 77 -9.91 4.56 2.91
N TYR A 78 -10.67 4.14 1.90
CA TYR A 78 -11.03 5.01 0.79
C TYR A 78 -11.75 6.27 1.29
N LYS A 79 -12.72 6.11 2.16
CA LYS A 79 -13.47 7.24 2.70
C LYS A 79 -12.59 8.19 3.51
N LYS A 80 -11.61 7.65 4.22
CA LYS A 80 -10.73 8.47 5.06
C LYS A 80 -9.72 9.28 4.25
N CYS A 81 -9.11 8.68 3.23
CA CYS A 81 -7.99 9.31 2.53
C CYS A 81 -8.31 9.72 1.09
N GLY A 82 -9.45 9.32 0.57
CA GLY A 82 -9.81 9.64 -0.82
C GLY A 82 -9.13 8.79 -1.87
N CYS A 83 -8.31 7.80 -1.45
CA CYS A 83 -7.63 6.89 -2.36
C CYS A 83 -8.23 5.50 -2.22
N ASN A 84 -8.72 4.94 -3.32
CA ASN A 84 -9.31 3.61 -3.32
C ASN A 84 -8.23 2.55 -3.50
N PRO A 85 -7.94 1.72 -2.45
CA PRO A 85 -6.87 0.73 -2.55
C PRO A 85 -7.05 -0.30 -3.64
N ARG A 86 -8.28 -0.46 -4.15
CA ARG A 86 -8.59 -1.44 -5.17
C ARG A 86 -8.48 -0.91 -6.59
N GLU A 87 -8.26 0.40 -6.76
CA GLU A 87 -8.01 1.00 -8.06
C GLU A 87 -6.52 1.19 -8.26
N PHE A 88 -6.01 0.82 -9.42
CA PHE A 88 -4.57 0.79 -9.67
C PHE A 88 -3.88 2.13 -9.38
N ARG A 89 -4.42 3.22 -9.91
CA ARG A 89 -3.80 4.54 -9.71
C ARG A 89 -3.70 4.93 -8.25
N ASP A 90 -4.80 4.74 -7.53
CA ASP A 90 -4.84 5.06 -6.11
C ASP A 90 -4.00 4.08 -5.30
N ALA A 91 -4.00 2.81 -5.71
CA ALA A 91 -3.15 1.80 -5.07
C ALA A 91 -1.68 2.16 -5.20
N VAL A 92 -1.25 2.64 -6.37
CA VAL A 92 0.13 3.08 -6.57
C VAL A 92 0.46 4.24 -5.62
N ARG A 93 -0.43 5.20 -5.48
CA ARG A 93 -0.22 6.33 -4.57
C ARG A 93 -0.07 5.86 -3.13
N LEU A 94 -0.95 4.98 -2.69
CA LEU A 94 -0.89 4.42 -1.34
C LEU A 94 0.37 3.57 -1.14
N TYR A 95 0.71 2.76 -2.11
CA TYR A 95 1.89 1.92 -2.05
C TYR A 95 3.17 2.74 -1.93
N LEU A 96 3.30 3.78 -2.74
CA LEU A 96 4.45 4.68 -2.67
C LEU A 96 4.51 5.39 -1.32
N ALA A 97 3.36 5.84 -0.81
CA ALA A 97 3.31 6.49 0.50
C ALA A 97 3.79 5.56 1.61
N LEU A 98 3.40 4.29 1.55
CA LEU A 98 3.82 3.31 2.55
C LEU A 98 5.33 3.06 2.50
N LYS A 99 5.97 3.27 1.36
CA LYS A 99 7.42 3.10 1.21
C LYS A 99 8.20 4.32 1.68
N MET A 100 7.55 5.43 1.85
CA MET A 100 8.17 6.65 2.36
C MET A 100 8.26 6.62 3.87
#